data_b528656c8856bc38e4e06fd8e9798823
#
_entry.id   b528656c8856bc38e4e06fd8e9798823
#
_cell.length_a   1.000
_cell.length_b   1.000
_cell.length_c   1.000
_cell.angle_alpha   90.00
_cell.angle_beta   90.00
_cell.angle_gamma   90.00
#
_symmetry.space_group_name_H-M   'P 1'
#
loop_
_entity.id
_entity.type
_entity.pdbx_description
1 polymer ?
#
loop_
_entity_poly.entity_id
_entity_poly.type
_entity_poly.pdbx_seq_one_letter_code
_entity_poly.pdbx_strand_id
1 'polypeptide(L)'
;MYLLNFLGMWNWICKKWFPYFLAKFTVMYNEQMASKKRELFSNLQEFAGPSGKLSLLELGCSTGANFKFYPPGCQVTCIDPNPNFEKFLVKSIAQNRHPQFERFVVAAGKNMHQVVGGSMDVVVCTLVLCSMKNQKQILQEARRVQRPIAQEKTPG
;
A
#
# COMPACT_ATOMS: atom_id res chain seq x y z
N MET A 1 15.67 -23.76 25.11
CA MET A 1 16.18 -23.89 23.73
C MET A 1 15.10 -24.29 22.73
N TYR A 2 14.33 -25.33 22.99
CA TYR A 2 13.26 -25.79 22.08
C TYR A 2 12.14 -24.78 21.85
N LEU A 3 11.77 -23.98 22.87
CA LEU A 3 10.71 -22.99 22.76
C LEU A 3 11.07 -21.83 21.82
N LEU A 4 12.32 -21.37 21.84
CA LEU A 4 12.81 -20.33 20.94
C LEU A 4 12.84 -20.80 19.48
N ASN A 5 13.27 -22.04 19.25
CA ASN A 5 13.25 -22.65 17.92
C ASN A 5 11.82 -22.86 17.40
N PHE A 6 10.89 -23.22 18.27
CA PHE A 6 9.49 -23.37 17.93
C PHE A 6 8.87 -22.01 17.57
N LEU A 7 9.12 -20.95 18.33
CA LEU A 7 8.63 -19.60 18.04
C LEU A 7 9.20 -19.03 16.75
N GLY A 8 10.50 -19.25 16.48
CA GLY A 8 11.14 -18.86 15.22
C GLY A 8 10.56 -19.60 14.02
N MET A 9 10.34 -20.89 14.14
CA MET A 9 9.75 -21.75 13.11
C MET A 9 8.28 -21.40 12.87
N TRP A 10 7.51 -21.14 13.93
CA TRP A 10 6.13 -20.70 13.86
C TRP A 10 6.01 -19.35 13.17
N ASN A 11 6.86 -18.39 13.52
CA ASN A 11 6.90 -17.08 12.89
C ASN A 11 7.25 -17.19 11.38
N TRP A 12 8.20 -18.06 11.02
CA TRP A 12 8.54 -18.32 9.63
C TRP A 12 7.39 -18.95 8.85
N ILE A 13 6.71 -19.94 9.42
CA ILE A 13 5.52 -20.57 8.83
C ILE A 13 4.42 -19.55 8.63
N CYS A 14 4.12 -18.72 9.63
CA CYS A 14 3.11 -17.66 9.54
C CYS A 14 3.45 -16.67 8.42
N LYS A 15 4.71 -16.21 8.33
CA LYS A 15 5.14 -15.31 7.25
C LYS A 15 5.00 -15.92 5.87
N LYS A 16 5.27 -17.21 5.75
CA LYS A 16 5.20 -17.92 4.47
C LYS A 16 3.76 -18.21 4.04
N TRP A 17 2.90 -18.63 4.96
CA TRP A 17 1.53 -19.06 4.66
C TRP A 17 0.48 -17.96 4.77
N PHE A 18 0.76 -16.90 5.53
CA PHE A 18 -0.15 -15.77 5.72
C PHE A 18 -0.58 -15.11 4.40
N PRO A 19 0.30 -14.90 3.40
CA PRO A 19 -0.11 -14.37 2.10
C PRO A 19 -1.16 -15.22 1.39
N TYR A 20 -1.08 -16.54 1.48
CA TYR A 20 -2.08 -17.45 0.88
C TYR A 20 -3.45 -17.32 1.54
N PHE A 21 -3.47 -17.22 2.86
CA PHE A 21 -4.69 -16.98 3.62
C PHE A 21 -5.30 -15.63 3.26
N LEU A 22 -4.49 -14.57 3.22
CA LEU A 22 -4.95 -13.23 2.85
C LEU A 22 -5.44 -13.15 1.41
N ALA A 23 -4.83 -13.87 0.48
CA ALA A 23 -5.30 -13.89 -0.90
C ALA A 23 -6.75 -14.40 -1.01
N LYS A 24 -7.08 -15.45 -0.28
CA LYS A 24 -8.47 -15.97 -0.22
C LYS A 24 -9.40 -15.00 0.51
N PHE A 25 -8.96 -14.48 1.65
CA PHE A 25 -9.75 -13.53 2.45
C PHE A 25 -10.02 -12.24 1.67
N THR A 26 -9.04 -11.76 0.91
CA THR A 26 -9.13 -10.55 0.10
C THR A 26 -10.26 -10.62 -0.93
N VAL A 27 -10.46 -11.76 -1.58
CA VAL A 27 -11.54 -11.91 -2.55
C VAL A 27 -12.90 -11.65 -1.88
N MET A 28 -13.16 -12.34 -0.77
CA MET A 28 -14.42 -12.17 -0.02
C MET A 28 -14.59 -10.74 0.50
N TYR A 29 -13.53 -10.18 1.09
CA TYR A 29 -13.55 -8.84 1.65
C TYR A 29 -13.78 -7.77 0.58
N ASN A 30 -13.13 -7.90 -0.57
CA ASN A 30 -13.29 -6.95 -1.67
C ASN A 30 -14.70 -6.98 -2.27
N GLU A 31 -15.34 -8.12 -2.34
CA GLU A 31 -16.73 -8.21 -2.79
C GLU A 31 -17.67 -7.45 -1.84
N GLN A 32 -17.49 -7.60 -0.53
CA GLN A 32 -18.31 -6.93 0.47
C GLN A 32 -18.04 -5.42 0.55
N MET A 33 -16.80 -5.01 0.34
CA MET A 33 -16.36 -3.62 0.51
C MET A 33 -16.21 -2.86 -0.80
N ALA A 34 -16.55 -3.47 -1.93
CA ALA A 34 -16.32 -2.91 -3.26
C ALA A 34 -16.94 -1.52 -3.45
N SER A 35 -18.18 -1.32 -3.03
CA SER A 35 -18.87 -0.03 -3.16
C SER A 35 -18.19 1.07 -2.35
N LYS A 36 -17.80 0.77 -1.11
CA LYS A 36 -17.11 1.73 -0.22
C LYS A 36 -15.72 2.07 -0.73
N LYS A 37 -14.99 1.09 -1.26
CA LYS A 37 -13.67 1.32 -1.86
C LYS A 37 -13.77 2.14 -3.14
N ARG A 38 -14.74 1.89 -3.99
CA ARG A 38 -14.98 2.71 -5.20
C ARG A 38 -15.28 4.16 -4.83
N GLU A 39 -16.10 4.38 -3.82
CA GLU A 39 -16.39 5.72 -3.33
C GLU A 39 -15.14 6.38 -2.76
N LEU A 40 -14.39 5.69 -1.89
CA LEU A 40 -13.17 6.21 -1.27
C LEU A 40 -12.11 6.60 -2.30
N PHE A 41 -11.95 5.82 -3.36
CA PHE A 41 -10.92 6.04 -4.37
C PHE A 41 -11.41 6.76 -5.63
N SER A 42 -12.67 7.20 -5.66
CA SER A 42 -13.27 7.82 -6.85
C SER A 42 -12.61 9.13 -7.28
N ASN A 43 -12.05 9.88 -6.34
CA ASN A 43 -11.44 11.19 -6.58
C ASN A 43 -9.91 11.18 -6.53
N LEU A 44 -9.26 10.02 -6.55
CA LEU A 44 -7.80 9.94 -6.45
C LEU A 44 -7.09 10.72 -7.57
N GLN A 45 -7.64 10.75 -8.77
CA GLN A 45 -7.06 11.44 -9.91
C GLN A 45 -6.96 12.97 -9.70
N GLU A 46 -7.79 13.54 -8.83
CA GLU A 46 -7.73 14.96 -8.49
C GLU A 46 -6.42 15.34 -7.75
N PHE A 47 -5.76 14.38 -7.13
CA PHE A 47 -4.48 14.58 -6.44
C PHE A 47 -3.27 14.43 -7.36
N ALA A 48 -3.45 14.16 -8.64
CA ALA A 48 -2.33 14.03 -9.58
C ALA A 48 -1.50 15.32 -9.60
N GLY A 49 -0.16 15.13 -9.70
CA GLY A 49 0.77 16.25 -9.80
C GLY A 49 0.70 16.97 -11.14
N PRO A 50 1.60 17.97 -11.36
CA PRO A 50 1.59 18.82 -12.58
C PRO A 50 1.72 18.03 -13.88
N SER A 51 2.32 16.83 -13.83
CA SER A 51 2.46 15.94 -14.99
C SER A 51 1.16 15.26 -15.42
N GLY A 52 0.08 15.37 -14.64
CA GLY A 52 -1.17 14.63 -14.84
C GLY A 52 -1.11 13.14 -14.45
N LYS A 53 0.07 12.65 -14.07
CA LYS A 53 0.26 11.27 -13.57
C LYS A 53 0.15 11.23 -12.06
N LEU A 54 -0.63 10.29 -11.56
CA LEU A 54 -0.80 10.06 -10.12
C LEU A 54 0.28 9.10 -9.62
N SER A 55 1.14 9.56 -8.73
CA SER A 55 2.11 8.73 -8.01
C SER A 55 1.54 8.34 -6.65
N LEU A 56 1.25 7.06 -6.48
CA LEU A 56 0.58 6.51 -5.32
C LEU A 56 1.49 5.56 -4.57
N LEU A 57 1.59 5.74 -3.27
CA LEU A 57 2.25 4.80 -2.36
C LEU A 57 1.19 4.00 -1.61
N GLU A 58 1.23 2.68 -1.73
CA GLU A 58 0.40 1.79 -0.92
C GLU A 58 1.21 1.17 0.20
N LEU A 59 0.84 1.52 1.42
CA LEU A 59 1.46 1.04 2.64
C LEU A 59 0.74 -0.19 3.15
N GLY A 60 1.48 -1.29 3.34
CA GLY A 60 0.89 -2.58 3.69
C GLY A 60 0.05 -3.16 2.55
N CYS A 61 0.62 -3.16 1.37
CA CYS A 61 -0.07 -3.53 0.13
C CYS A 61 -0.54 -4.98 0.07
N SER A 62 0.06 -5.86 0.86
CA SER A 62 -0.30 -7.28 0.94
C SER A 62 -0.38 -7.92 -0.46
N THR A 63 -1.56 -8.40 -0.83
CA THR A 63 -1.81 -9.10 -2.09
C THR A 63 -2.27 -8.18 -3.23
N GLY A 64 -2.23 -6.86 -3.05
CA GLY A 64 -2.70 -5.89 -4.06
C GLY A 64 -4.22 -5.78 -4.14
N ALA A 65 -4.89 -5.90 -3.01
CA ALA A 65 -6.35 -5.89 -2.91
C ALA A 65 -7.03 -4.63 -3.45
N ASN A 66 -6.32 -3.50 -3.47
CA ASN A 66 -6.86 -2.21 -3.89
C ASN A 66 -6.61 -1.88 -5.36
N PHE A 67 -5.77 -2.64 -6.06
CA PHE A 67 -5.31 -2.30 -7.41
C PHE A 67 -6.44 -2.08 -8.41
N LYS A 68 -7.49 -2.90 -8.33
CA LYS A 68 -8.65 -2.78 -9.22
C LYS A 68 -9.47 -1.50 -9.04
N PHE A 69 -9.27 -0.80 -7.92
CA PHE A 69 -9.98 0.46 -7.63
C PHE A 69 -9.17 1.70 -7.98
N TYR A 70 -7.90 1.54 -8.35
CA TYR A 70 -7.05 2.67 -8.69
C TYR A 70 -7.33 3.18 -10.10
N PRO A 71 -7.16 4.50 -10.34
CA PRO A 71 -7.40 5.07 -11.67
C PRO A 71 -6.41 4.53 -12.69
N PRO A 72 -6.81 4.47 -13.98
CA PRO A 72 -5.93 4.04 -15.06
C PRO A 72 -4.68 4.90 -15.15
N GLY A 73 -3.52 4.26 -15.36
CA GLY A 73 -2.24 4.94 -15.54
C GLY A 73 -1.61 5.49 -14.26
N CYS A 74 -2.22 5.27 -13.08
CA CYS A 74 -1.55 5.66 -11.84
C CYS A 74 -0.31 4.77 -11.59
N GLN A 75 0.75 5.41 -11.10
CA GLN A 75 2.00 4.73 -10.77
C GLN A 75 1.97 4.30 -9.31
N VAL A 76 2.03 3.00 -9.05
CA VAL A 76 1.91 2.43 -7.70
C VAL A 76 3.25 1.92 -7.21
N THR A 77 3.69 2.47 -6.10
CA THR A 77 4.80 1.93 -5.30
C THR A 77 4.22 1.22 -4.08
N CYS A 78 4.58 -0.05 -3.91
CA CYS A 78 4.09 -0.88 -2.82
C CYS A 78 5.14 -1.04 -1.74
N ILE A 79 4.73 -0.91 -0.48
CA ILE A 79 5.58 -1.18 0.68
C ILE A 79 4.91 -2.22 1.56
N ASP A 80 5.67 -3.26 1.87
CA ASP A 80 5.28 -4.27 2.85
C ASP A 80 6.54 -4.87 3.50
N PRO A 81 6.54 -5.12 4.82
CA PRO A 81 7.68 -5.76 5.48
C PRO A 81 7.83 -7.25 5.14
N ASN A 82 6.81 -7.88 4.57
CA ASN A 82 6.82 -9.28 4.21
C ASN A 82 7.13 -9.50 2.71
N PRO A 83 8.35 -9.95 2.36
CA PRO A 83 8.74 -10.14 0.96
C PRO A 83 7.93 -11.22 0.24
N ASN A 84 7.24 -12.10 0.95
CA ASN A 84 6.44 -13.17 0.36
C ASN A 84 5.18 -12.66 -0.36
N PHE A 85 4.80 -11.41 -0.17
CA PHE A 85 3.69 -10.79 -0.91
C PHE A 85 4.03 -10.44 -2.36
N GLU A 86 5.30 -10.31 -2.72
CA GLU A 86 5.70 -9.87 -4.07
C GLU A 86 5.10 -10.71 -5.19
N LYS A 87 5.12 -12.04 -5.05
CA LYS A 87 4.53 -12.95 -6.05
C LYS A 87 3.02 -12.77 -6.24
N PHE A 88 2.29 -12.43 -5.17
CA PHE A 88 0.86 -12.13 -5.22
C PHE A 88 0.59 -10.78 -5.86
N LEU A 89 1.46 -9.81 -5.61
CA LEU A 89 1.40 -8.49 -6.26
C LEU A 89 1.62 -8.61 -7.77
N VAL A 90 2.62 -9.35 -8.21
CA VAL A 90 2.89 -9.60 -9.63
C VAL A 90 1.66 -10.21 -10.31
N LYS A 91 1.02 -11.18 -9.66
CA LYS A 91 -0.22 -11.79 -10.17
C LYS A 91 -1.36 -10.79 -10.23
N SER A 92 -1.54 -9.98 -9.19
CA SER A 92 -2.58 -8.94 -9.14
C SER A 92 -2.37 -7.88 -10.21
N ILE A 93 -1.14 -7.47 -10.48
CA ILE A 93 -0.78 -6.54 -11.54
C ILE A 93 -1.15 -7.11 -12.92
N ALA A 94 -0.85 -8.39 -13.15
CA ALA A 94 -1.19 -9.06 -14.40
C ALA A 94 -2.71 -9.11 -14.65
N GLN A 95 -3.51 -9.19 -13.60
CA GLN A 95 -4.98 -9.17 -13.65
C GLN A 95 -5.56 -7.76 -13.78
N ASN A 96 -4.87 -6.74 -13.28
CA ASN A 96 -5.31 -5.35 -13.25
C ASN A 96 -4.32 -4.48 -14.03
N ARG A 97 -4.49 -4.41 -15.35
CA ARG A 97 -3.56 -3.72 -16.25
C ARG A 97 -3.62 -2.19 -16.17
N HIS A 98 -4.56 -1.63 -15.42
CA HIS A 98 -4.78 -0.19 -15.38
C HIS A 98 -3.76 0.59 -14.57
N PRO A 99 -3.43 0.22 -13.30
CA PRO A 99 -2.35 0.86 -12.59
C PRO A 99 -0.99 0.39 -13.12
N GLN A 100 -0.05 1.31 -13.23
CA GLN A 100 1.33 0.98 -13.56
C GLN A 100 2.08 0.68 -12.26
N PHE A 101 2.51 -0.55 -12.11
CA PHE A 101 3.34 -0.93 -10.98
C PHE A 101 4.77 -0.42 -11.19
N GLU A 102 5.28 0.32 -10.24
CA GLU A 102 6.64 0.84 -10.29
C GLU A 102 7.63 -0.07 -9.57
N ARG A 103 7.38 -0.33 -8.30
CA ARG A 103 8.26 -1.18 -7.50
C ARG A 103 7.61 -1.68 -6.23
N PHE A 104 8.15 -2.78 -5.73
CA PHE A 104 7.90 -3.30 -4.40
C PHE A 104 9.10 -3.05 -3.49
N VAL A 105 8.85 -2.45 -2.34
CA VAL A 105 9.88 -2.15 -1.35
C VAL A 105 9.61 -2.95 -0.08
N VAL A 106 10.56 -3.78 0.31
CA VAL A 106 10.49 -4.51 1.58
C VAL A 106 10.93 -3.57 2.69
N ALA A 107 9.96 -2.96 3.36
CA ALA A 107 10.21 -2.02 4.44
C ALA A 107 9.02 -1.95 5.40
N ALA A 108 9.30 -1.53 6.63
CA ALA A 108 8.26 -1.16 7.58
C ALA A 108 7.80 0.28 7.34
N GLY A 109 6.50 0.54 7.48
CA GLY A 109 5.94 1.87 7.26
C GLY A 109 6.50 2.98 8.17
N LYS A 110 7.11 2.61 9.29
CA LYS A 110 7.80 3.55 10.19
C LYS A 110 9.14 4.05 9.65
N ASN A 111 9.70 3.40 8.64
CA ASN A 111 10.97 3.77 8.03
C ASN A 111 10.96 3.41 6.54
N MET A 112 10.60 4.37 5.72
CA MET A 112 10.52 4.26 4.27
C MET A 112 11.65 5.05 3.59
N HIS A 113 12.87 4.93 4.09
CA HIS A 113 14.02 5.72 3.61
C HIS A 113 14.34 5.49 2.11
N GLN A 114 13.92 4.36 1.53
CA GLN A 114 14.06 4.08 0.11
C GLN A 114 13.13 4.92 -0.77
N VAL A 115 12.11 5.55 -0.17
CA VAL A 115 11.19 6.44 -0.87
C VAL A 115 11.61 7.88 -0.67
N VAL A 116 11.82 8.58 -1.77
CA VAL A 116 12.25 9.99 -1.76
C VAL A 116 11.16 10.86 -1.14
N GLY A 117 11.56 11.79 -0.28
CA GLY A 117 10.64 12.77 0.30
C GLY A 117 9.94 13.61 -0.77
N GLY A 118 8.65 13.87 -0.61
CA GLY A 118 7.87 14.67 -1.55
C GLY A 118 7.66 14.04 -2.93
N SER A 119 7.86 12.74 -3.09
CA SER A 119 7.76 12.06 -4.38
C SER A 119 6.38 11.48 -4.70
N MET A 120 5.51 11.35 -3.70
CA MET A 120 4.20 10.72 -3.82
C MET A 120 3.08 11.75 -3.74
N ASP A 121 2.08 11.61 -4.61
CA ASP A 121 0.89 12.46 -4.58
C ASP A 121 -0.09 12.01 -3.51
N VAL A 122 -0.23 10.69 -3.33
CA VAL A 122 -1.16 10.07 -2.37
C VAL A 122 -0.48 8.90 -1.65
N VAL A 123 -0.75 8.77 -0.37
CA VAL A 123 -0.39 7.60 0.42
C VAL A 123 -1.68 6.88 0.83
N VAL A 124 -1.80 5.62 0.45
CA VAL A 124 -2.95 4.77 0.78
C VAL A 124 -2.54 3.77 1.86
N CYS A 125 -3.35 3.71 2.91
CA CYS A 125 -3.20 2.75 3.98
C CYS A 125 -4.57 2.23 4.39
N THR A 126 -4.86 0.98 4.07
CA THR A 126 -6.12 0.34 4.40
C THR A 126 -5.91 -0.84 5.34
N LEU A 127 -6.64 -0.86 6.45
CA LEU A 127 -6.66 -1.94 7.45
C LEU A 127 -5.33 -2.23 8.18
N VAL A 128 -4.30 -1.48 7.91
CA VAL A 128 -2.95 -1.76 8.44
C VAL A 128 -2.62 -0.92 9.66
N LEU A 129 -3.11 0.32 9.71
CA LEU A 129 -2.80 1.25 10.82
C LEU A 129 -3.25 0.74 12.18
N CYS A 130 -4.39 0.09 12.26
CA CYS A 130 -4.93 -0.43 13.52
C CYS A 130 -4.13 -1.61 14.11
N SER A 131 -3.36 -2.32 13.28
CA SER A 131 -2.51 -3.44 13.69
C SER A 131 -1.04 -3.09 13.87
N MET A 132 -0.64 -1.86 13.52
CA MET A 132 0.75 -1.43 13.58
C MET A 132 1.10 -0.78 14.91
N LYS A 133 2.26 -1.14 15.44
CA LYS A 133 2.94 -0.39 16.49
C LYS A 133 3.53 0.89 15.88
N ASN A 134 3.61 1.97 16.66
CA ASN A 134 4.22 3.24 16.20
C ASN A 134 3.45 3.98 15.08
N GLN A 135 2.13 4.05 15.18
CA GLN A 135 1.28 4.77 14.23
C GLN A 135 1.74 6.20 13.95
N LYS A 136 2.23 6.90 14.98
CA LYS A 136 2.76 8.26 14.87
C LYS A 136 3.94 8.36 13.90
N GLN A 137 4.90 7.44 14.00
CA GLN A 137 6.04 7.38 13.08
C GLN A 137 5.63 7.07 11.65
N ILE A 138 4.65 6.18 11.47
CA ILE A 138 4.12 5.82 10.16
C ILE A 138 3.47 7.04 9.49
N LEU A 139 2.67 7.80 10.25
CA LEU A 139 2.05 9.02 9.74
C LEU A 139 3.07 10.12 9.43
N GLN A 140 4.13 10.24 10.21
CA GLN A 140 5.24 11.15 9.94
C GLN A 140 5.98 10.77 8.65
N GLU A 141 6.27 9.50 8.44
CA GLU A 141 6.88 9.00 7.21
C GLU A 141 5.97 9.18 6.00
N ALA A 142 4.68 8.89 6.13
CA ALA A 142 3.69 9.15 5.08
C ALA A 142 3.68 10.62 4.67
N ARG A 143 3.69 11.52 5.64
CA ARG A 143 3.76 12.96 5.40
C ARG A 143 5.07 13.40 4.74
N ARG A 144 6.19 12.78 5.12
CA ARG A 144 7.51 13.08 4.52
C ARG A 144 7.55 12.74 3.03
N VAL A 145 7.01 11.58 2.64
CA VAL A 145 7.04 11.11 1.25
C VAL A 145 5.99 11.79 0.38
N GLN A 146 4.95 12.32 0.98
CA GLN A 146 3.86 12.97 0.27
C GLN A 146 4.30 14.35 -0.24
N ARG A 147 3.94 14.65 -1.49
CA ARG A 147 4.15 15.97 -2.07
C ARG A 147 3.30 17.00 -1.32
N PRO A 148 3.85 18.18 -0.96
CA PRO A 148 3.06 19.24 -0.33
C PRO A 148 1.89 19.61 -1.24
N ILE A 149 0.69 19.71 -0.65
CA ILE A 149 -0.48 20.23 -1.33
C ILE A 149 -0.20 21.72 -1.59
N ALA A 150 -0.31 22.15 -2.84
CA ALA A 150 -0.26 23.56 -3.16
C ALA A 150 -1.36 24.25 -2.35
N GLN A 151 -0.99 25.14 -1.43
CA GLN A 151 -1.99 25.97 -0.73
C GLN A 151 -2.73 26.74 -1.81
N GLU A 152 -4.04 26.51 -1.93
CA GLU A 152 -4.90 27.44 -2.64
C GLU A 152 -4.60 28.83 -2.06
N LYS A 153 -4.05 29.72 -2.91
CA LYS A 153 -3.99 31.13 -2.57
C LYS A 153 -5.44 31.54 -2.38
N THR A 154 -5.85 31.69 -1.15
CA THR A 154 -7.10 32.38 -0.84
C THR A 154 -7.09 33.69 -1.63
N PRO A 155 -8.06 33.94 -2.52
CA PRO A 155 -8.15 35.23 -3.18
C PRO A 155 -8.34 36.28 -2.09
N GLY A 156 -7.33 37.15 -1.94
CA GLY A 156 -7.38 38.28 -1.03
C GLY A 156 -8.38 39.33 -1.47
#